data_d94731ceb9c312b3be5f35cf43196654
#
_entry.id   d94731ceb9c312b3be5f35cf43196654
#
_cell.length_a   1.000
_cell.length_b   1.000
_cell.length_c   1.000
_cell.angle_alpha   90.00
_cell.angle_beta   90.00
_cell.angle_gamma   90.00
#
_symmetry.space_group_name_H-M   'P 1'
#
loop_
_entity.id
_entity.type
_entity.pdbx_description
1 polymer ?
#
loop_
_entity_poly.entity_id
_entity_poly.type
_entity_poly.pdbx_seq_one_letter_code
_entity_poly.pdbx_strand_id
1 'polypeptide(L)'
;MQEENIFYTVEMQREVRDFVANLEKELADYPPLYERDIVQVRKEQEEGTGRYVKPVLSDRAIEREIQGSEGTVTVRAFIPEDQINGVYLHIHGGGWVLGRAHHRDEDLEEIMSDCNAAVISVDYRLAPEHPYPAAQDDFESVSMWVIDNAMKEFGTEKIAIGGESAGGHLSVSTMIRMRDKHGYSEFSGANLVYGVYDMSGSPSLRLWGDRNLVLSTPTMNWFFDHYLQNEDRMDPDVSPLYAPLHELAPALFTVGTLDPLLDDTLFMHSRWFASGNPSTLNVYPGATHGFERQPTQLAEKVRSRMRTFISESFQS
;
A
#
# COMPACT_ATOMS: atom_id res chain seq x y z
N MET A 1 24.86 7.12 -2.26
CA MET A 1 24.20 5.87 -1.87
C MET A 1 24.83 5.43 -0.55
N GLN A 2 24.23 5.80 0.57
CA GLN A 2 24.53 5.13 1.85
C GLN A 2 23.68 3.87 1.83
N GLU A 3 24.29 2.71 1.61
CA GLU A 3 23.70 1.43 1.91
C GLU A 3 23.55 1.37 3.44
N GLU A 4 22.36 1.65 3.96
CA GLU A 4 21.99 1.11 5.24
C GLU A 4 21.92 -0.41 5.05
N ASN A 5 23.02 -1.08 5.34
CA ASN A 5 23.09 -2.53 5.47
C ASN A 5 22.10 -2.93 6.56
N ILE A 6 20.84 -3.16 6.20
CA ILE A 6 19.93 -3.93 7.04
C ILE A 6 20.62 -5.28 7.14
N PHE A 7 21.17 -5.57 8.33
CA PHE A 7 21.85 -6.82 8.59
C PHE A 7 20.82 -7.95 8.46
N TYR A 8 20.64 -8.44 7.22
CA TYR A 8 19.84 -9.60 6.91
C TYR A 8 20.68 -10.83 7.24
N THR A 9 20.60 -11.22 8.50
CA THR A 9 21.42 -12.30 9.05
C THR A 9 21.09 -13.66 8.45
N VAL A 10 22.02 -14.61 8.51
CA VAL A 10 21.77 -16.00 8.07
C VAL A 10 20.60 -16.64 8.82
N GLU A 11 20.42 -16.25 10.07
CA GLU A 11 19.29 -16.71 10.89
C GLU A 11 17.95 -16.21 10.37
N MET A 12 17.84 -14.91 10.10
CA MET A 12 16.66 -14.30 9.49
C MET A 12 16.35 -14.91 8.11
N GLN A 13 17.38 -15.17 7.29
CA GLN A 13 17.20 -15.82 5.98
C GLN A 13 16.66 -17.24 6.12
N ARG A 14 17.06 -17.96 7.18
CA ARG A 14 16.52 -19.29 7.47
C ARG A 14 15.06 -19.19 7.93
N GLU A 15 14.76 -18.30 8.86
CA GLU A 15 13.40 -18.06 9.35
C GLU A 15 12.44 -17.75 8.20
N VAL A 16 12.81 -16.82 7.30
CA VAL A 16 12.01 -16.46 6.13
C VAL A 16 11.81 -17.65 5.19
N ARG A 17 12.86 -18.43 4.90
CA ARG A 17 12.73 -19.64 4.04
C ARG A 17 11.78 -20.67 4.65
N ASP A 18 11.92 -20.92 5.94
CA ASP A 18 11.08 -21.90 6.66
C ASP A 18 9.62 -21.42 6.68
N PHE A 19 9.39 -20.14 6.92
CA PHE A 19 8.07 -19.53 6.85
C PHE A 19 7.44 -19.68 5.45
N VAL A 20 8.17 -19.28 4.40
CA VAL A 20 7.69 -19.35 3.01
C VAL A 20 7.38 -20.81 2.60
N ALA A 21 8.21 -21.78 3.00
CA ALA A 21 7.95 -23.19 2.71
C ALA A 21 6.67 -23.71 3.40
N ASN A 22 6.35 -23.21 4.58
CA ASN A 22 5.09 -23.55 5.27
C ASN A 22 3.90 -22.83 4.62
N LEU A 23 4.03 -21.53 4.32
CA LEU A 23 3.01 -20.74 3.62
C LEU A 23 2.61 -21.39 2.29
N GLU A 24 3.59 -21.84 1.49
CA GLU A 24 3.33 -22.48 0.20
C GLU A 24 2.52 -23.79 0.36
N LYS A 25 2.79 -24.56 1.42
CA LYS A 25 2.00 -25.77 1.75
C LYS A 25 0.59 -25.42 2.18
N GLU A 26 0.42 -24.43 3.04
CA GLU A 26 -0.90 -23.97 3.50
C GLU A 26 -1.74 -23.46 2.33
N LEU A 27 -1.14 -22.68 1.45
CA LEU A 27 -1.84 -22.12 0.28
C LEU A 27 -2.23 -23.18 -0.76
N ALA A 28 -1.52 -24.32 -0.81
CA ALA A 28 -1.86 -25.43 -1.69
C ALA A 28 -3.16 -26.16 -1.29
N ASP A 29 -3.57 -26.05 -0.03
CA ASP A 29 -4.79 -26.67 0.49
C ASP A 29 -6.05 -25.81 0.24
N TYR A 30 -5.88 -24.58 -0.26
CA TYR A 30 -7.00 -23.66 -0.54
C TYR A 30 -7.19 -23.45 -2.03
N PRO A 31 -8.43 -23.33 -2.51
CA PRO A 31 -8.72 -22.89 -3.87
C PRO A 31 -8.06 -21.52 -4.13
N PRO A 32 -7.46 -21.29 -5.30
CA PRO A 32 -6.90 -20.01 -5.63
C PRO A 32 -7.99 -18.92 -5.64
N LEU A 33 -7.59 -17.69 -5.33
CA LEU A 33 -8.53 -16.57 -5.15
C LEU A 33 -9.44 -16.35 -6.36
N TYR A 34 -8.92 -16.51 -7.55
CA TYR A 34 -9.68 -16.31 -8.80
C TYR A 34 -10.76 -17.39 -9.06
N GLU A 35 -10.83 -18.45 -8.26
CA GLU A 35 -11.88 -19.47 -8.28
C GLU A 35 -12.91 -19.27 -7.16
N ARG A 36 -12.77 -18.21 -6.36
CA ARG A 36 -13.58 -18.00 -5.15
C ARG A 36 -14.57 -16.86 -5.34
N ASP A 37 -15.69 -16.97 -4.64
CA ASP A 37 -16.69 -15.91 -4.55
C ASP A 37 -16.16 -14.73 -3.71
N ILE A 38 -16.20 -13.52 -4.27
CA ILE A 38 -15.68 -12.29 -3.65
C ILE A 38 -16.39 -11.98 -2.33
N VAL A 39 -17.72 -12.12 -2.30
CA VAL A 39 -18.52 -11.81 -1.10
C VAL A 39 -18.15 -12.75 0.03
N GLN A 40 -17.98 -14.04 -0.28
CA GLN A 40 -17.53 -15.03 0.69
C GLN A 40 -16.11 -14.75 1.19
N VAL A 41 -15.18 -14.36 0.33
CA VAL A 41 -13.81 -14.02 0.72
C VAL A 41 -13.78 -12.79 1.63
N ARG A 42 -14.53 -11.74 1.32
CA ARG A 42 -14.65 -10.55 2.17
C ARG A 42 -15.23 -10.91 3.54
N LYS A 43 -16.26 -11.76 3.57
CA LYS A 43 -16.84 -12.23 4.82
C LYS A 43 -15.84 -13.02 5.67
N GLU A 44 -15.06 -13.90 5.06
CA GLU A 44 -14.01 -14.63 5.76
C GLU A 44 -12.93 -13.72 6.34
N GLN A 45 -12.56 -12.65 5.63
CA GLN A 45 -11.64 -11.64 6.15
C GLN A 45 -12.19 -10.93 7.40
N GLU A 46 -13.47 -10.56 7.39
CA GLU A 46 -14.13 -9.90 8.54
C GLU A 46 -14.30 -10.83 9.74
N GLU A 47 -14.66 -12.09 9.49
CA GLU A 47 -14.94 -13.05 10.55
C GLU A 47 -13.66 -13.75 11.09
N GLY A 48 -12.54 -13.65 10.36
CA GLY A 48 -11.31 -14.37 10.68
C GLY A 48 -11.48 -15.87 10.50
N THR A 49 -12.10 -16.28 9.40
CA THR A 49 -12.34 -17.70 9.09
C THR A 49 -11.54 -18.13 7.84
N GLY A 50 -11.52 -19.43 7.55
CA GLY A 50 -10.69 -19.96 6.49
C GLY A 50 -9.20 -19.74 6.80
N ARG A 51 -8.49 -19.06 5.90
CA ARG A 51 -7.07 -18.72 6.06
C ARG A 51 -6.82 -17.32 6.65
N TYR A 52 -7.87 -16.59 6.96
CA TYR A 52 -7.76 -15.22 7.42
C TYR A 52 -7.78 -15.15 8.95
N VAL A 53 -6.97 -14.27 9.50
CA VAL A 53 -7.01 -13.91 10.92
C VAL A 53 -8.05 -12.80 11.10
N LYS A 54 -8.85 -12.90 12.16
CA LYS A 54 -9.82 -11.87 12.47
C LYS A 54 -9.11 -10.55 12.74
N PRO A 55 -9.55 -9.42 12.14
CA PRO A 55 -9.01 -8.12 12.44
C PRO A 55 -9.15 -7.77 13.92
N VAL A 56 -8.09 -7.24 14.50
CA VAL A 56 -8.09 -6.67 15.84
C VAL A 56 -8.41 -5.18 15.70
N LEU A 57 -9.55 -4.77 16.23
CA LEU A 57 -9.98 -3.38 16.17
C LEU A 57 -9.37 -2.59 17.32
N SER A 58 -8.83 -1.41 17.03
CA SER A 58 -8.33 -0.49 18.04
C SER A 58 -9.45 0.43 18.55
N ASP A 59 -9.56 0.52 19.87
CA ASP A 59 -10.47 1.48 20.55
C ASP A 59 -10.02 2.94 20.38
N ARG A 60 -8.80 3.18 19.89
CA ARG A 60 -8.25 4.53 19.62
C ARG A 60 -8.65 5.06 18.24
N ALA A 61 -9.17 4.20 17.36
CA ALA A 61 -9.59 4.61 16.05
C ALA A 61 -10.92 5.36 16.08
N ILE A 62 -10.99 6.44 15.30
CA ILE A 62 -12.18 7.28 15.15
C ILE A 62 -12.63 7.18 13.70
N GLU A 63 -13.88 6.80 13.46
CA GLU A 63 -14.45 6.86 12.11
C GLU A 63 -14.95 8.28 11.82
N ARG A 64 -14.65 8.78 10.62
CA ARG A 64 -15.13 10.06 10.10
C ARG A 64 -15.62 9.89 8.66
N GLU A 65 -16.61 10.69 8.30
CA GLU A 65 -17.09 10.80 6.93
C GLU A 65 -16.54 12.07 6.28
N ILE A 66 -15.93 11.94 5.12
CA ILE A 66 -15.42 13.04 4.31
C ILE A 66 -16.26 13.12 3.04
N GLN A 67 -16.65 14.33 2.65
CA GLN A 67 -17.41 14.53 1.42
C GLN A 67 -16.52 14.22 0.21
N GLY A 68 -16.88 13.21 -0.54
CA GLY A 68 -16.27 12.84 -1.81
C GLY A 68 -17.05 13.38 -3.01
N SER A 69 -16.55 13.07 -4.22
CA SER A 69 -17.17 13.48 -5.48
C SER A 69 -18.54 12.82 -5.74
N GLU A 70 -18.71 11.60 -5.27
CA GLU A 70 -19.92 10.77 -5.47
C GLU A 70 -20.54 10.27 -4.17
N GLY A 71 -20.49 11.06 -3.12
CA GLY A 71 -21.01 10.71 -1.80
C GLY A 71 -19.96 10.85 -0.70
N THR A 72 -20.23 10.24 0.45
CA THR A 72 -19.27 10.27 1.57
C THR A 72 -18.28 9.12 1.48
N VAL A 73 -17.02 9.42 1.83
CA VAL A 73 -15.94 8.43 1.97
C VAL A 73 -15.64 8.29 3.46
N THR A 74 -15.76 7.08 3.96
CA THR A 74 -15.40 6.79 5.36
C THR A 74 -13.89 6.71 5.50
N VAL A 75 -13.36 7.38 6.51
CA VAL A 75 -11.95 7.26 6.90
C VAL A 75 -11.84 6.82 8.35
N ARG A 76 -10.80 6.07 8.64
CA ARG A 76 -10.44 5.64 9.97
C ARG A 76 -9.22 6.42 10.43
N ALA A 77 -9.40 7.23 11.49
CA ALA A 77 -8.40 8.17 11.96
C ALA A 77 -7.82 7.74 13.31
N PHE A 78 -6.49 7.84 13.44
CA PHE A 78 -5.76 7.67 14.69
C PHE A 78 -5.04 8.99 14.97
N ILE A 79 -5.36 9.63 16.10
CA ILE A 79 -4.90 10.97 16.42
C ILE A 79 -4.14 10.92 17.75
N PRO A 80 -2.83 11.28 17.77
CA PRO A 80 -2.07 11.39 19.01
C PRO A 80 -2.68 12.43 19.94
N GLU A 81 -2.47 12.26 21.25
CA GLU A 81 -2.85 13.26 22.27
C GLU A 81 -1.85 14.42 22.35
N ASP A 82 -0.58 14.17 21.98
CA ASP A 82 0.52 15.12 22.01
C ASP A 82 0.61 15.94 20.70
N GLN A 83 1.68 16.75 20.59
CA GLN A 83 1.97 17.52 19.37
C GLN A 83 2.16 16.59 18.17
N ILE A 84 1.42 16.83 17.10
CA ILE A 84 1.44 16.03 15.88
C ILE A 84 2.56 16.51 14.95
N ASN A 85 3.44 15.59 14.55
CA ASN A 85 4.56 15.90 13.66
C ASN A 85 4.13 16.02 12.19
N GLY A 86 3.13 15.23 11.79
CA GLY A 86 2.61 15.20 10.41
C GLY A 86 1.35 14.36 10.30
N VAL A 87 0.78 14.34 9.10
CA VAL A 87 -0.35 13.48 8.74
C VAL A 87 0.16 12.35 7.84
N TYR A 88 -0.17 11.10 8.16
CA TYR A 88 0.08 9.96 7.28
C TYR A 88 -1.23 9.50 6.65
N LEU A 89 -1.37 9.73 5.35
CA LEU A 89 -2.50 9.25 4.55
C LEU A 89 -2.20 7.82 4.11
N HIS A 90 -2.91 6.86 4.71
CA HIS A 90 -2.69 5.43 4.48
C HIS A 90 -3.72 4.84 3.52
N ILE A 91 -3.25 3.96 2.65
CA ILE A 91 -4.04 3.27 1.63
C ILE A 91 -3.82 1.76 1.77
N HIS A 92 -4.87 1.04 2.17
CA HIS A 92 -4.76 -0.41 2.36
C HIS A 92 -4.65 -1.17 1.03
N GLY A 93 -3.99 -2.32 1.05
CA GLY A 93 -3.93 -3.26 -0.07
C GLY A 93 -5.22 -4.08 -0.24
N GLY A 94 -5.14 -5.10 -1.12
CA GLY A 94 -6.26 -6.00 -1.38
C GLY A 94 -6.71 -6.04 -2.85
N GLY A 95 -5.85 -5.61 -3.77
CA GLY A 95 -6.11 -5.68 -5.22
C GLY A 95 -7.35 -4.89 -5.65
N TRP A 96 -7.65 -3.77 -4.99
CA TRP A 96 -8.84 -2.92 -5.21
C TRP A 96 -10.20 -3.62 -5.01
N VAL A 97 -10.18 -4.91 -4.68
CA VAL A 97 -11.36 -5.80 -4.56
C VAL A 97 -11.60 -6.24 -3.12
N LEU A 98 -10.56 -6.37 -2.33
CA LEU A 98 -10.55 -6.88 -0.97
C LEU A 98 -9.97 -5.85 0.00
N GLY A 99 -10.10 -6.14 1.30
CA GLY A 99 -9.55 -5.31 2.35
C GLY A 99 -10.49 -4.20 2.80
N ARG A 100 -10.17 -3.64 3.97
CA ARG A 100 -10.86 -2.52 4.62
C ARG A 100 -9.85 -1.73 5.43
N ALA A 101 -10.14 -0.47 5.71
CA ALA A 101 -9.24 0.38 6.51
C ALA A 101 -8.93 -0.23 7.88
N HIS A 102 -9.93 -0.80 8.56
CA HIS A 102 -9.79 -1.37 9.89
C HIS A 102 -8.98 -2.68 9.96
N HIS A 103 -8.69 -3.33 8.82
CA HIS A 103 -7.83 -4.52 8.79
C HIS A 103 -6.37 -4.21 9.13
N ARG A 104 -6.01 -2.93 9.27
CA ARG A 104 -4.66 -2.45 9.54
C ARG A 104 -4.55 -1.69 10.86
N ASP A 105 -5.56 -1.74 11.72
CA ASP A 105 -5.62 -0.94 12.94
C ASP A 105 -4.37 -1.05 13.82
N GLU A 106 -3.86 -2.26 14.06
CA GLU A 106 -2.66 -2.48 14.88
C GLU A 106 -1.43 -1.79 14.28
N ASP A 107 -1.19 -1.97 12.98
CA ASP A 107 -0.06 -1.33 12.28
C ASP A 107 -0.19 0.21 12.26
N LEU A 108 -1.42 0.71 12.06
CA LEU A 108 -1.69 2.15 11.99
C LEU A 108 -1.57 2.83 13.35
N GLU A 109 -1.97 2.14 14.42
CA GLU A 109 -1.76 2.60 15.79
C GLU A 109 -0.28 2.65 16.17
N GLU A 110 0.53 1.66 15.71
CA GLU A 110 1.99 1.72 15.83
C GLU A 110 2.60 2.91 15.09
N ILE A 111 2.14 3.19 13.85
CA ILE A 111 2.60 4.36 13.09
C ILE A 111 2.23 5.65 13.81
N MET A 112 0.98 5.78 14.27
CA MET A 112 0.54 6.94 15.05
C MET A 112 1.46 7.17 16.26
N SER A 113 1.74 6.10 17.01
CA SER A 113 2.50 6.20 18.28
C SER A 113 3.99 6.45 18.04
N ASP A 114 4.62 5.72 17.12
CA ASP A 114 6.07 5.80 16.88
C ASP A 114 6.47 7.05 16.08
N CYS A 115 5.60 7.52 15.18
CA CYS A 115 5.87 8.71 14.37
C CYS A 115 5.28 9.99 14.98
N ASN A 116 4.45 9.87 16.00
CA ASN A 116 3.62 10.96 16.53
C ASN A 116 2.84 11.67 15.42
N ALA A 117 2.18 10.86 14.57
CA ALA A 117 1.47 11.29 13.37
C ALA A 117 -0.04 11.09 13.51
N ALA A 118 -0.83 12.04 12.99
CA ALA A 118 -2.22 11.73 12.71
C ALA A 118 -2.27 10.77 11.51
N VAL A 119 -2.87 9.59 11.69
CA VAL A 119 -3.00 8.60 10.61
C VAL A 119 -4.42 8.60 10.10
N ILE A 120 -4.60 8.75 8.79
CA ILE A 120 -5.89 8.74 8.11
C ILE A 120 -5.89 7.57 7.12
N SER A 121 -6.63 6.51 7.42
CA SER A 121 -6.78 5.34 6.54
C SER A 121 -8.13 5.38 5.85
N VAL A 122 -8.13 5.26 4.53
CA VAL A 122 -9.33 5.45 3.71
C VAL A 122 -10.00 4.10 3.43
N ASP A 123 -11.30 4.02 3.73
CA ASP A 123 -12.14 2.88 3.40
C ASP A 123 -12.77 3.10 2.01
N TYR A 124 -11.94 3.01 0.99
CA TYR A 124 -12.31 3.35 -0.39
C TYR A 124 -13.27 2.33 -1.01
N ARG A 125 -14.01 2.78 -2.02
CA ARG A 125 -14.94 1.95 -2.77
C ARG A 125 -14.21 0.84 -3.52
N LEU A 126 -14.69 -0.39 -3.40
CA LEU A 126 -14.07 -1.59 -3.95
C LEU A 126 -14.75 -2.05 -5.25
N ALA A 127 -13.95 -2.56 -6.16
CA ALA A 127 -14.39 -3.32 -7.32
C ALA A 127 -14.88 -4.74 -6.89
N PRO A 128 -15.73 -5.40 -7.63
CA PRO A 128 -16.33 -4.99 -8.93
C PRO A 128 -17.51 -4.03 -8.80
N GLU A 129 -18.03 -3.78 -7.61
CA GLU A 129 -19.20 -2.92 -7.40
C GLU A 129 -18.91 -1.48 -7.80
N HIS A 130 -17.67 -1.04 -7.57
CA HIS A 130 -17.16 0.28 -7.91
C HIS A 130 -15.79 0.14 -8.58
N PRO A 131 -15.77 -0.12 -9.89
CA PRO A 131 -14.50 -0.28 -10.62
C PRO A 131 -13.78 1.07 -10.77
N TYR A 132 -12.63 1.07 -11.42
CA TYR A 132 -11.92 2.28 -11.80
C TYR A 132 -12.88 3.29 -12.47
N PRO A 133 -12.81 4.58 -12.14
CA PRO A 133 -11.83 5.24 -11.27
C PRO A 133 -12.28 5.46 -9.80
N ALA A 134 -13.29 4.74 -9.31
CA ALA A 134 -13.94 5.04 -8.03
C ALA A 134 -12.96 5.16 -6.85
N ALA A 135 -12.01 4.24 -6.73
CA ALA A 135 -11.02 4.29 -5.65
C ALA A 135 -10.11 5.52 -5.76
N GLN A 136 -9.64 5.87 -6.97
CA GLN A 136 -8.82 7.08 -7.16
C GLN A 136 -9.60 8.36 -6.83
N ASP A 137 -10.88 8.42 -7.18
CA ASP A 137 -11.72 9.58 -6.92
C ASP A 137 -11.98 9.77 -5.41
N ASP A 138 -12.11 8.66 -4.68
CA ASP A 138 -12.19 8.68 -3.23
C ASP A 138 -10.90 9.23 -2.60
N PHE A 139 -9.73 8.75 -3.08
CA PHE A 139 -8.44 9.24 -2.61
C PHE A 139 -8.15 10.67 -2.99
N GLU A 140 -8.49 11.09 -4.19
CA GLU A 140 -8.40 12.48 -4.62
C GLU A 140 -9.20 13.39 -3.68
N SER A 141 -10.45 13.00 -3.35
CA SER A 141 -11.33 13.76 -2.46
C SER A 141 -10.79 13.82 -1.02
N VAL A 142 -10.34 12.68 -0.46
CA VAL A 142 -9.79 12.64 0.90
C VAL A 142 -8.47 13.39 0.98
N SER A 143 -7.60 13.30 -0.04
CA SER A 143 -6.35 14.05 -0.10
C SER A 143 -6.58 15.56 -0.11
N MET A 144 -7.53 16.05 -0.89
CA MET A 144 -7.94 17.46 -0.89
C MET A 144 -8.42 17.89 0.50
N TRP A 145 -9.27 17.08 1.13
CA TRP A 145 -9.74 17.39 2.47
C TRP A 145 -8.59 17.44 3.48
N VAL A 146 -7.66 16.49 3.44
CA VAL A 146 -6.48 16.48 4.34
C VAL A 146 -5.64 17.73 4.11
N ILE A 147 -5.32 18.09 2.87
CA ILE A 147 -4.53 19.26 2.53
C ILE A 147 -5.19 20.55 3.06
N ASP A 148 -6.49 20.72 2.84
CA ASP A 148 -7.24 21.92 3.24
C ASP A 148 -7.41 22.03 4.76
N ASN A 149 -7.35 20.91 5.50
CA ASN A 149 -7.67 20.90 6.92
C ASN A 149 -6.49 20.51 7.84
N ALA A 150 -5.37 20.04 7.32
CA ALA A 150 -4.26 19.51 8.12
C ALA A 150 -3.75 20.51 9.17
N MET A 151 -3.52 21.76 8.79
CA MET A 151 -3.09 22.79 9.74
C MET A 151 -4.14 23.09 10.82
N LYS A 152 -5.40 23.14 10.44
CA LYS A 152 -6.51 23.45 11.35
C LYS A 152 -6.82 22.29 12.32
N GLU A 153 -6.83 21.06 11.80
CA GLU A 153 -7.22 19.86 12.56
C GLU A 153 -6.05 19.26 13.34
N PHE A 154 -4.84 19.32 12.79
CA PHE A 154 -3.67 18.62 13.32
C PHE A 154 -2.48 19.54 13.64
N GLY A 155 -2.55 20.82 13.31
CA GLY A 155 -1.49 21.80 13.59
C GLY A 155 -0.23 21.63 12.74
N THR A 156 -0.31 20.97 11.60
CA THR A 156 0.82 20.69 10.70
C THR A 156 0.37 20.73 9.24
N GLU A 157 1.29 21.07 8.33
CA GLU A 157 1.12 20.98 6.88
C GLU A 157 1.93 19.81 6.28
N LYS A 158 2.67 19.06 7.11
CA LYS A 158 3.45 17.92 6.66
C LYS A 158 2.53 16.72 6.43
N ILE A 159 2.44 16.27 5.18
CA ILE A 159 1.59 15.17 4.77
C ILE A 159 2.44 14.13 4.04
N ALA A 160 2.56 12.94 4.61
CA ALA A 160 3.10 11.77 3.93
C ALA A 160 1.96 10.86 3.46
N ILE A 161 2.19 10.13 2.38
CA ILE A 161 1.24 9.18 1.80
C ILE A 161 1.89 7.81 1.66
N GLY A 162 1.09 6.75 1.71
CA GLY A 162 1.64 5.42 1.44
C GLY A 162 0.64 4.30 1.62
N GLY A 163 1.07 3.14 1.21
CA GLY A 163 0.29 1.93 1.32
C GLY A 163 0.99 0.74 0.67
N GLU A 164 0.35 -0.41 0.78
CA GLU A 164 0.88 -1.68 0.29
C GLU A 164 0.05 -2.22 -0.89
N SER A 165 0.74 -2.83 -1.86
CA SER A 165 0.11 -3.49 -3.01
C SER A 165 -0.77 -2.52 -3.84
N ALA A 166 -2.07 -2.75 -3.94
CA ALA A 166 -3.02 -1.80 -4.51
C ALA A 166 -2.95 -0.42 -3.84
N GLY A 167 -2.64 -0.36 -2.54
CA GLY A 167 -2.44 0.90 -1.82
C GLY A 167 -1.19 1.65 -2.27
N GLY A 168 -0.10 0.95 -2.59
CA GLY A 168 1.08 1.55 -3.20
C GLY A 168 0.81 2.13 -4.58
N HIS A 169 0.00 1.43 -5.40
CA HIS A 169 -0.50 1.95 -6.67
C HIS A 169 -1.31 3.24 -6.49
N LEU A 170 -2.35 3.18 -5.63
CA LEU A 170 -3.24 4.32 -5.39
C LEU A 170 -2.48 5.52 -4.80
N SER A 171 -1.44 5.29 -3.98
CA SER A 171 -0.59 6.37 -3.47
C SER A 171 0.10 7.14 -4.59
N VAL A 172 0.68 6.43 -5.57
CA VAL A 172 1.34 7.06 -6.72
C VAL A 172 0.33 7.76 -7.63
N SER A 173 -0.78 7.09 -7.98
CA SER A 173 -1.84 7.68 -8.80
C SER A 173 -2.43 8.94 -8.14
N THR A 174 -2.62 8.92 -6.81
CA THR A 174 -3.10 10.08 -6.05
C THR A 174 -2.11 11.25 -6.14
N MET A 175 -0.82 11.03 -5.91
CA MET A 175 0.18 12.10 -6.02
C MET A 175 0.23 12.71 -7.43
N ILE A 176 0.13 11.87 -8.47
CA ILE A 176 0.08 12.35 -9.87
C ILE A 176 -1.18 13.20 -10.09
N ARG A 177 -2.36 12.73 -9.68
CA ARG A 177 -3.62 13.46 -9.82
C ARG A 177 -3.61 14.77 -9.04
N MET A 178 -3.08 14.77 -7.80
CA MET A 178 -2.96 15.99 -6.99
C MET A 178 -2.08 17.04 -7.65
N ARG A 179 -0.94 16.63 -8.23
CA ARG A 179 -0.08 17.52 -9.01
C ARG A 179 -0.79 18.05 -10.27
N ASP A 180 -1.33 17.15 -11.08
CA ASP A 180 -1.80 17.49 -12.43
C ASP A 180 -3.15 18.20 -12.46
N LYS A 181 -4.05 17.89 -11.52
CA LYS A 181 -5.39 18.47 -11.45
C LYS A 181 -5.50 19.64 -10.46
N HIS A 182 -4.72 19.57 -9.35
CA HIS A 182 -4.85 20.52 -8.24
C HIS A 182 -3.60 21.37 -8.00
N GLY A 183 -2.50 21.10 -8.74
CA GLY A 183 -1.24 21.85 -8.58
C GLY A 183 -0.54 21.61 -7.24
N TYR A 184 -0.83 20.49 -6.56
CA TYR A 184 -0.24 20.16 -5.28
C TYR A 184 0.83 19.07 -5.42
N SER A 185 2.08 19.39 -5.10
CA SER A 185 3.25 18.50 -5.16
C SER A 185 4.02 18.40 -3.82
N GLU A 186 3.41 18.87 -2.73
CA GLU A 186 4.11 19.09 -1.45
C GLU A 186 3.94 17.94 -0.45
N PHE A 187 3.65 16.72 -0.92
CA PHE A 187 3.72 15.56 -0.05
C PHE A 187 5.15 15.41 0.49
N SER A 188 5.30 15.28 1.81
CA SER A 188 6.60 15.23 2.48
C SER A 188 7.32 13.89 2.30
N GLY A 189 6.61 12.82 1.99
CA GLY A 189 7.18 11.50 1.74
C GLY A 189 6.15 10.49 1.23
N ALA A 190 6.63 9.45 0.53
CA ALA A 190 5.82 8.36 0.01
C ALA A 190 6.37 6.99 0.45
N ASN A 191 5.63 6.25 1.28
CA ASN A 191 5.99 4.90 1.72
C ASN A 191 5.30 3.87 0.82
N LEU A 192 6.03 3.32 -0.15
CA LEU A 192 5.51 2.52 -1.27
C LEU A 192 5.95 1.05 -1.13
N VAL A 193 5.02 0.22 -0.68
CA VAL A 193 5.31 -1.17 -0.33
C VAL A 193 4.77 -2.10 -1.42
N TYR A 194 5.66 -2.73 -2.19
CA TYR A 194 5.39 -3.65 -3.31
C TYR A 194 4.16 -3.27 -4.16
N GLY A 195 4.07 -2.01 -4.57
CA GLY A 195 2.95 -1.49 -5.34
C GLY A 195 2.85 -2.09 -6.75
N VAL A 196 1.64 -2.05 -7.30
CA VAL A 196 1.37 -2.39 -8.70
C VAL A 196 1.53 -1.13 -9.54
N TYR A 197 2.43 -1.12 -10.51
CA TYR A 197 2.65 0.08 -11.31
C TYR A 197 2.50 -0.13 -12.82
N ASP A 198 2.41 -1.40 -13.25
CA ASP A 198 2.16 -1.80 -14.63
C ASP A 198 1.07 -2.88 -14.72
N MET A 199 -0.16 -2.50 -14.95
CA MET A 199 -1.29 -3.45 -15.09
C MET A 199 -1.30 -4.19 -16.44
N SER A 200 -0.44 -3.77 -17.39
CA SER A 200 -0.19 -4.57 -18.60
C SER A 200 0.70 -5.80 -18.31
N GLY A 201 1.31 -5.81 -17.13
CA GLY A 201 2.12 -6.89 -16.57
C GLY A 201 3.62 -6.73 -16.82
N SER A 202 4.36 -6.48 -15.76
CA SER A 202 5.83 -6.48 -15.75
C SER A 202 6.40 -7.88 -16.03
N PRO A 203 7.69 -8.01 -16.40
CA PRO A 203 8.30 -9.32 -16.67
C PRO A 203 8.20 -10.30 -15.50
N SER A 204 8.46 -9.86 -14.26
CA SER A 204 8.33 -10.73 -13.08
C SER A 204 6.92 -11.26 -12.92
N LEU A 205 5.89 -10.43 -13.13
CA LEU A 205 4.49 -10.85 -13.07
C LEU A 205 4.14 -11.85 -14.17
N ARG A 206 4.54 -11.59 -15.42
CA ARG A 206 4.23 -12.47 -16.57
C ARG A 206 4.89 -13.83 -16.47
N LEU A 207 6.11 -13.87 -15.89
CA LEU A 207 6.92 -15.09 -15.77
C LEU A 207 6.64 -15.89 -14.50
N TRP A 208 5.88 -15.32 -13.55
CA TRP A 208 5.60 -15.95 -12.26
C TRP A 208 4.78 -17.25 -12.38
N GLY A 209 3.78 -17.26 -13.25
CA GLY A 209 2.94 -18.43 -13.49
C GLY A 209 1.93 -18.68 -12.36
N ASP A 210 1.62 -19.96 -12.16
CA ASP A 210 0.55 -20.41 -11.25
C ASP A 210 1.03 -20.59 -9.80
N ARG A 211 2.31 -20.38 -9.52
CA ARG A 211 2.85 -20.51 -8.16
C ARG A 211 2.15 -19.55 -7.21
N ASN A 212 1.38 -20.10 -6.27
CA ASN A 212 0.61 -19.32 -5.32
C ASN A 212 1.44 -19.06 -4.05
N LEU A 213 2.08 -17.89 -3.97
CA LEU A 213 2.70 -17.34 -2.77
C LEU A 213 2.02 -16.01 -2.41
N VAL A 214 0.75 -16.08 -1.97
CA VAL A 214 -0.18 -14.97 -1.80
C VAL A 214 -0.73 -14.46 -3.13
N LEU A 215 0.15 -14.19 -4.10
CA LEU A 215 -0.18 -13.80 -5.46
C LEU A 215 0.31 -14.84 -6.47
N SER A 216 -0.36 -14.87 -7.62
CA SER A 216 0.05 -15.58 -8.83
C SER A 216 -0.34 -14.76 -10.06
N THR A 217 0.18 -15.08 -11.25
CA THR A 217 -0.21 -14.38 -12.48
C THR A 217 -1.72 -14.45 -12.74
N PRO A 218 -2.41 -15.60 -12.60
CA PRO A 218 -3.87 -15.66 -12.74
C PRO A 218 -4.62 -14.80 -11.70
N THR A 219 -4.15 -14.81 -10.44
CA THR A 219 -4.75 -13.98 -9.37
C THR A 219 -4.64 -12.48 -9.70
N MET A 220 -3.47 -12.04 -10.17
CA MET A 220 -3.28 -10.62 -10.54
C MET A 220 -4.16 -10.24 -11.75
N ASN A 221 -4.25 -11.09 -12.76
CA ASN A 221 -5.15 -10.83 -13.89
C ASN A 221 -6.62 -10.75 -13.43
N TRP A 222 -7.03 -11.62 -12.52
CA TRP A 222 -8.37 -11.59 -11.96
C TRP A 222 -8.66 -10.27 -11.21
N PHE A 223 -7.70 -9.71 -10.44
CA PHE A 223 -7.81 -8.39 -9.85
C PHE A 223 -7.94 -7.30 -10.90
N PHE A 224 -7.10 -7.32 -11.92
CA PHE A 224 -7.14 -6.33 -13.00
C PHE A 224 -8.48 -6.35 -13.76
N ASP A 225 -9.02 -7.53 -14.07
CA ASP A 225 -10.29 -7.66 -14.77
C ASP A 225 -11.47 -7.11 -13.97
N HIS A 226 -11.47 -7.29 -12.64
CA HIS A 226 -12.52 -6.74 -11.78
C HIS A 226 -12.39 -5.23 -11.60
N TYR A 227 -11.16 -4.72 -11.49
CA TYR A 227 -10.90 -3.32 -11.22
C TYR A 227 -11.04 -2.44 -12.46
N LEU A 228 -10.50 -2.88 -13.60
CA LEU A 228 -10.43 -2.07 -14.82
C LEU A 228 -11.60 -2.30 -15.76
N GLN A 229 -12.21 -3.48 -15.75
CA GLN A 229 -13.18 -3.89 -16.77
C GLN A 229 -12.59 -3.81 -18.18
N ASN A 230 -12.88 -2.75 -18.94
CA ASN A 230 -12.44 -2.58 -20.33
C ASN A 230 -11.45 -1.43 -20.54
N GLU A 231 -10.92 -0.87 -19.46
CA GLU A 231 -9.95 0.24 -19.53
C GLU A 231 -8.60 -0.21 -20.09
N ASP A 232 -7.89 0.72 -20.72
CA ASP A 232 -6.54 0.46 -21.22
C ASP A 232 -5.57 0.27 -20.06
N ARG A 233 -5.01 -0.92 -19.94
CA ARG A 233 -4.03 -1.26 -18.91
C ARG A 233 -2.73 -0.45 -18.98
N MET A 234 -2.46 0.24 -20.08
CA MET A 234 -1.29 1.11 -20.26
C MET A 234 -1.63 2.60 -20.08
N ASP A 235 -2.88 2.95 -19.81
CA ASP A 235 -3.25 4.33 -19.50
C ASP A 235 -2.43 4.82 -18.29
N PRO A 236 -1.78 6.00 -18.34
CA PRO A 236 -0.96 6.52 -17.24
C PRO A 236 -1.70 6.71 -15.91
N ASP A 237 -3.01 6.93 -15.90
CA ASP A 237 -3.81 7.01 -14.68
C ASP A 237 -4.13 5.62 -14.09
N VAL A 238 -4.06 4.58 -14.92
CA VAL A 238 -4.24 3.16 -14.57
C VAL A 238 -2.92 2.52 -14.18
N SER A 239 -1.87 2.74 -14.96
CA SER A 239 -0.53 2.21 -14.76
C SER A 239 0.47 3.36 -14.64
N PRO A 240 0.70 3.86 -13.44
CA PRO A 240 1.53 5.05 -13.22
C PRO A 240 3.00 4.87 -13.65
N LEU A 241 3.42 3.64 -13.97
CA LEU A 241 4.71 3.41 -14.61
C LEU A 241 4.82 4.17 -15.95
N TYR A 242 3.72 4.45 -16.64
CA TYR A 242 3.71 5.18 -17.92
C TYR A 242 3.50 6.68 -17.78
N ALA A 243 3.19 7.18 -16.58
CA ALA A 243 2.97 8.60 -16.33
C ALA A 243 4.27 9.42 -16.28
N PRO A 244 4.21 10.75 -16.49
CA PRO A 244 5.27 11.66 -16.09
C PRO A 244 5.45 11.65 -14.56
N LEU A 245 6.68 11.44 -14.06
CA LEU A 245 6.95 11.28 -12.63
C LEU A 245 7.72 12.48 -12.02
N HIS A 246 7.74 13.64 -12.67
CA HIS A 246 8.39 14.84 -12.12
C HIS A 246 7.61 15.39 -10.91
N GLU A 247 8.33 16.11 -10.04
CA GLU A 247 7.72 16.83 -8.88
C GLU A 247 6.87 15.92 -7.98
N LEU A 248 7.36 14.72 -7.68
CA LEU A 248 6.74 13.82 -6.70
C LEU A 248 7.58 13.74 -5.42
N ALA A 249 6.97 13.32 -4.33
CA ALA A 249 7.59 13.27 -3.02
C ALA A 249 8.84 12.37 -2.96
N PRO A 250 9.76 12.59 -2.01
CA PRO A 250 10.75 11.57 -1.65
C PRO A 250 10.07 10.24 -1.32
N ALA A 251 10.62 9.11 -1.81
CA ALA A 251 9.95 7.83 -1.67
C ALA A 251 10.83 6.72 -1.08
N LEU A 252 10.23 5.88 -0.24
CA LEU A 252 10.76 4.59 0.16
C LEU A 252 10.04 3.48 -0.61
N PHE A 253 10.75 2.76 -1.46
CA PHE A 253 10.27 1.57 -2.15
C PHE A 253 10.70 0.31 -1.41
N THR A 254 9.75 -0.59 -1.15
CA THR A 254 10.00 -1.83 -0.39
C THR A 254 9.41 -3.02 -1.14
N VAL A 255 10.19 -4.08 -1.37
CA VAL A 255 9.72 -5.29 -2.08
C VAL A 255 10.54 -6.53 -1.69
N GLY A 256 9.90 -7.70 -1.76
CA GLY A 256 10.55 -9.00 -1.63
C GLY A 256 10.96 -9.59 -2.98
N THR A 257 12.00 -10.46 -3.00
CA THR A 257 12.41 -11.11 -4.27
C THR A 257 11.52 -12.28 -4.69
N LEU A 258 10.68 -12.79 -3.79
CA LEU A 258 9.65 -13.79 -4.09
C LEU A 258 8.26 -13.13 -4.22
N ASP A 259 8.21 -12.03 -4.95
CA ASP A 259 7.01 -11.26 -5.23
C ASP A 259 6.84 -11.07 -6.74
N PRO A 260 5.69 -11.42 -7.34
CA PRO A 260 5.47 -11.17 -8.78
C PRO A 260 5.52 -9.68 -9.15
N LEU A 261 5.39 -8.75 -8.18
CA LEU A 261 5.48 -7.30 -8.36
C LEU A 261 6.91 -6.74 -8.17
N LEU A 262 7.92 -7.62 -8.18
CA LEU A 262 9.32 -7.20 -8.02
C LEU A 262 9.70 -6.16 -9.09
N ASP A 263 9.47 -6.47 -10.38
CA ASP A 263 9.85 -5.58 -11.48
C ASP A 263 9.05 -4.27 -11.48
N ASP A 264 7.78 -4.31 -11.06
CA ASP A 264 6.98 -3.10 -10.87
C ASP A 264 7.69 -2.11 -9.95
N THR A 265 8.12 -2.59 -8.79
CA THR A 265 8.85 -1.78 -7.81
C THR A 265 10.20 -1.31 -8.33
N LEU A 266 10.99 -2.20 -8.96
CA LEU A 266 12.32 -1.86 -9.49
C LEU A 266 12.23 -0.82 -10.60
N PHE A 267 11.28 -0.97 -11.52
CA PHE A 267 11.10 -0.06 -12.65
C PHE A 267 10.55 1.29 -12.21
N MET A 268 9.58 1.29 -11.30
CA MET A 268 9.04 2.53 -10.75
C MET A 268 10.12 3.31 -9.99
N HIS A 269 10.89 2.67 -9.12
CA HIS A 269 12.01 3.31 -8.44
C HIS A 269 13.01 3.91 -9.43
N SER A 270 13.40 3.15 -10.47
CA SER A 270 14.35 3.64 -11.46
C SER A 270 13.83 4.86 -12.21
N ARG A 271 12.55 4.88 -12.59
CA ARG A 271 11.92 6.02 -13.25
C ARG A 271 11.73 7.21 -12.29
N TRP A 272 11.39 6.94 -11.03
CA TRP A 272 11.28 7.95 -9.98
C TRP A 272 12.58 8.73 -9.81
N PHE A 273 13.67 7.99 -9.63
CA PHE A 273 15.02 8.57 -9.52
C PHE A 273 15.45 9.32 -10.79
N ALA A 274 15.21 8.75 -11.97
CA ALA A 274 15.52 9.40 -13.25
C ALA A 274 14.72 10.68 -13.51
N SER A 275 13.55 10.83 -12.86
CA SER A 275 12.71 12.04 -12.91
C SER A 275 13.15 13.12 -11.92
N GLY A 276 14.23 12.89 -11.17
CA GLY A 276 14.80 13.84 -10.21
C GLY A 276 14.21 13.78 -8.80
N ASN A 277 13.34 12.82 -8.51
CA ASN A 277 12.77 12.66 -7.18
C ASN A 277 13.70 11.84 -6.27
N PRO A 278 13.97 12.25 -5.02
CA PRO A 278 14.72 11.44 -4.08
C PRO A 278 14.01 10.10 -3.80
N SER A 279 14.75 9.01 -3.78
CA SER A 279 14.17 7.71 -3.45
C SER A 279 15.17 6.73 -2.87
N THR A 280 14.68 5.84 -2.02
CA THR A 280 15.40 4.68 -1.47
C THR A 280 14.69 3.41 -1.88
N LEU A 281 15.45 2.39 -2.27
CA LEU A 281 14.93 1.07 -2.64
C LEU A 281 15.45 0.01 -1.66
N ASN A 282 14.53 -0.70 -1.03
CA ASN A 282 14.83 -1.83 -0.17
C ASN A 282 14.27 -3.12 -0.79
N VAL A 283 15.19 -4.01 -1.19
CA VAL A 283 14.86 -5.33 -1.75
C VAL A 283 15.24 -6.41 -0.74
N TYR A 284 14.27 -7.25 -0.36
CA TYR A 284 14.45 -8.28 0.66
C TYR A 284 14.50 -9.68 0.06
N PRO A 285 15.68 -10.33 0.01
CA PRO A 285 15.84 -11.65 -0.58
C PRO A 285 14.97 -12.72 0.12
N GLY A 286 14.20 -13.46 -0.68
CA GLY A 286 13.34 -14.55 -0.18
C GLY A 286 12.01 -14.11 0.44
N ALA A 287 11.76 -12.81 0.61
CA ALA A 287 10.49 -12.32 1.11
C ALA A 287 9.40 -12.35 0.01
N THR A 288 8.16 -12.68 0.39
CA THR A 288 7.00 -12.78 -0.49
C THR A 288 6.16 -11.51 -0.47
N HIS A 289 5.11 -11.44 -1.28
CA HIS A 289 4.09 -10.41 -1.12
C HIS A 289 3.45 -10.45 0.29
N GLY A 290 3.27 -9.31 0.93
CA GLY A 290 2.71 -9.23 2.29
C GLY A 290 3.68 -9.63 3.41
N PHE A 291 4.98 -9.67 3.15
CA PHE A 291 5.98 -10.18 4.10
C PHE A 291 6.13 -9.32 5.35
N GLU A 292 5.83 -8.04 5.31
CA GLU A 292 5.90 -7.14 6.47
C GLU A 292 4.86 -7.47 7.56
N ARG A 293 3.85 -8.29 7.21
CA ARG A 293 2.81 -8.78 8.14
C ARG A 293 3.11 -10.17 8.70
N GLN A 294 4.18 -10.80 8.24
CA GLN A 294 4.55 -12.15 8.69
C GLN A 294 5.15 -12.10 10.10
N PRO A 295 4.96 -13.15 10.91
CA PRO A 295 5.55 -13.22 12.25
C PRO A 295 7.04 -13.59 12.18
N THR A 296 7.84 -12.71 11.56
CA THR A 296 9.29 -12.92 11.36
C THR A 296 10.07 -11.69 11.83
N GLN A 297 11.32 -11.91 12.24
CA GLN A 297 12.23 -10.82 12.63
C GLN A 297 12.46 -9.84 11.47
N LEU A 298 12.45 -10.34 10.21
CA LEU A 298 12.55 -9.49 9.04
C LEU A 298 11.37 -8.51 8.96
N ALA A 299 10.14 -8.99 9.14
CA ALA A 299 8.94 -8.16 9.09
C ALA A 299 8.97 -7.03 10.11
N GLU A 300 9.39 -7.30 11.33
CA GLU A 300 9.55 -6.29 12.39
C GLU A 300 10.56 -5.20 11.99
N LYS A 301 11.73 -5.59 11.45
CA LYS A 301 12.73 -4.63 10.96
C LYS A 301 12.21 -3.79 9.81
N VAL A 302 11.47 -4.38 8.90
CA VAL A 302 10.87 -3.66 7.77
C VAL A 302 9.84 -2.65 8.25
N ARG A 303 8.92 -3.03 9.13
CA ARG A 303 7.96 -2.09 9.73
C ARG A 303 8.67 -0.96 10.48
N SER A 304 9.71 -1.27 11.25
CA SER A 304 10.53 -0.25 11.92
C SER A 304 11.15 0.73 10.91
N ARG A 305 11.72 0.23 9.79
CA ARG A 305 12.30 1.10 8.73
C ARG A 305 11.25 1.98 8.07
N MET A 306 10.05 1.44 7.81
CA MET A 306 8.93 2.19 7.26
C MET A 306 8.51 3.32 8.20
N ARG A 307 8.35 3.05 9.50
CA ARG A 307 8.02 4.07 10.51
C ARG A 307 9.12 5.13 10.63
N THR A 308 10.39 4.73 10.59
CA THR A 308 11.52 5.67 10.56
C THR A 308 11.42 6.61 9.36
N PHE A 309 11.17 6.08 8.15
CA PHE A 309 11.03 6.90 6.95
C PHE A 309 9.84 7.88 7.06
N ILE A 310 8.68 7.42 7.53
CA ILE A 310 7.51 8.28 7.74
C ILE A 310 7.85 9.41 8.72
N SER A 311 8.48 9.09 9.86
CA SER A 311 8.88 10.09 10.85
C SER A 311 9.90 11.10 10.29
N GLU A 312 10.92 10.63 9.53
CA GLU A 312 11.91 11.48 8.89
C GLU A 312 11.28 12.42 7.85
N SER A 313 10.26 11.98 7.14
CA SER A 313 9.56 12.79 6.12
C SER A 313 8.86 14.01 6.70
N PHE A 314 8.53 14.02 7.98
CA PHE A 314 7.92 15.17 8.65
C PHE A 314 8.95 16.21 9.13
N GLN A 315 10.24 15.89 9.08
CA GLN A 315 11.34 16.75 9.54
C GLN A 315 11.97 17.54 8.37
N SER A 316 11.67 17.15 7.14
CA SER A 316 12.24 17.70 5.90
C SER A 316 11.57 19.02 5.47
#